data_556827c2310e5044dcfa1418891ed1f2
#
_entry.id   556827c2310e5044dcfa1418891ed1f2
#
_cell.length_a   1.000
_cell.length_b   1.000
_cell.length_c   1.000
_cell.angle_alpha   90.00
_cell.angle_beta   90.00
_cell.angle_gamma   90.00
#
_symmetry.space_group_name_H-M   'P 1'
#
loop_
_entity.id
_entity.type
_entity.pdbx_description
1 polymer ?
#
loop_
_entity_poly.entity_id
_entity_poly.type
_entity_poly.pdbx_seq_one_letter_code
_entity_poly.pdbx_strand_id
1 'polypeptide(L)'
;MFQKLLLSVVAALIVGAGASAARADAFSVVGNSNPSATATLNIISLSNNKLVISITNTSAGVVTGFGFALNGANVSLVSASSQPSNQNFVFSTNVGNVPQFNNAALSFALVTHEGNFAGGTPRSGIQAGATSATFTFSGNFSGMTQQQIAMALYVRFQALSSNPNSDVGTVNCPPPSAVPEPTTMLLLGTGLAGVAGAVKKRRKMKGYGRS
;
A
#
# COMPACT_ATOMS: atom_id res chain seq x y z
N MET A 1 39.73 -24.53 17.58
CA MET A 1 39.35 -24.08 16.22
C MET A 1 37.85 -24.12 16.00
N PHE A 2 37.13 -25.12 16.46
CA PHE A 2 35.66 -25.29 16.35
C PHE A 2 34.83 -24.16 16.98
N GLN A 3 35.24 -23.58 18.09
CA GLN A 3 34.51 -22.55 18.82
C GLN A 3 34.45 -21.19 18.06
N LYS A 4 35.51 -20.85 17.30
CA LYS A 4 35.55 -19.64 16.48
C LYS A 4 34.68 -19.77 15.22
N LEU A 5 34.54 -21.00 14.68
CA LEU A 5 33.70 -21.29 13.53
C LEU A 5 32.18 -21.17 13.90
N LEU A 6 31.82 -21.61 15.11
CA LEU A 6 30.43 -21.52 15.59
C LEU A 6 29.99 -20.08 15.82
N LEU A 7 30.87 -19.20 16.32
CA LEU A 7 30.55 -17.78 16.52
C LEU A 7 30.36 -17.03 15.19
N SER A 8 31.14 -17.35 14.17
CA SER A 8 30.99 -16.71 12.85
C SER A 8 29.74 -17.14 12.12
N VAL A 9 29.25 -18.36 12.27
CA VAL A 9 28.02 -18.84 11.68
C VAL A 9 26.81 -18.20 12.36
N VAL A 10 26.83 -18.02 13.68
CA VAL A 10 25.77 -17.34 14.44
C VAL A 10 25.72 -15.85 14.09
N ALA A 11 26.86 -15.18 13.93
CA ALA A 11 26.93 -13.78 13.53
C ALA A 11 26.42 -13.56 12.08
N ALA A 12 26.70 -14.48 11.15
CA ALA A 12 26.22 -14.42 9.78
C ALA A 12 24.69 -14.63 9.68
N LEU A 13 24.11 -15.48 10.53
CA LEU A 13 22.65 -15.68 10.60
C LEU A 13 21.92 -14.45 11.14
N ILE A 14 22.51 -13.70 12.07
CA ILE A 14 21.87 -12.50 12.66
C ILE A 14 21.86 -11.33 11.69
N VAL A 15 22.87 -11.18 10.84
CA VAL A 15 22.92 -10.10 9.83
C VAL A 15 21.96 -10.34 8.67
N GLY A 16 21.63 -11.60 8.35
CA GLY A 16 20.67 -11.94 7.30
C GLY A 16 19.18 -11.72 7.68
N ALA A 17 18.86 -11.60 8.96
CA ALA A 17 17.48 -11.48 9.45
C ALA A 17 16.93 -10.03 9.45
N GLY A 18 17.76 -9.03 9.12
CA GLY A 18 17.40 -7.59 9.22
C GLY A 18 16.82 -6.95 7.97
N ALA A 19 16.70 -7.65 6.85
CA ALA A 19 16.05 -7.11 5.67
C ALA A 19 14.54 -7.36 5.76
N SER A 20 13.82 -6.50 6.48
CA SER A 20 12.37 -6.40 6.28
C SER A 20 12.15 -5.98 4.82
N ALA A 21 11.68 -6.90 3.99
CA ALA A 21 11.15 -6.56 2.68
C ALA A 21 10.07 -5.49 2.91
N ALA A 22 10.25 -4.30 2.32
CA ALA A 22 9.21 -3.27 2.32
C ALA A 22 7.96 -3.88 1.69
N ARG A 23 6.98 -4.23 2.50
CA ARG A 23 5.73 -4.80 2.04
C ARG A 23 4.89 -3.67 1.49
N ALA A 24 4.52 -3.73 0.24
CA ALA A 24 3.51 -2.84 -0.30
C ALA A 24 2.17 -3.21 0.34
N ASP A 25 1.58 -2.27 1.10
CA ASP A 25 0.25 -2.48 1.65
C ASP A 25 -0.79 -2.24 0.54
N ALA A 26 -1.66 -3.23 0.35
CA ALA A 26 -2.75 -3.17 -0.62
C ALA A 26 -4.07 -2.85 0.09
N PHE A 27 -4.78 -1.86 -0.41
CA PHE A 27 -6.05 -1.39 0.12
C PHE A 27 -7.15 -1.53 -0.94
N SER A 28 -8.27 -2.13 -0.57
CA SER A 28 -9.43 -2.24 -1.46
C SER A 28 -10.21 -0.93 -1.48
N VAL A 29 -10.49 -0.43 -2.68
CA VAL A 29 -11.38 0.71 -2.95
C VAL A 29 -12.70 0.17 -3.47
N VAL A 30 -13.80 0.65 -2.90
CA VAL A 30 -15.16 0.26 -3.31
C VAL A 30 -16.00 1.51 -3.51
N GLY A 31 -16.81 1.52 -4.56
CA GLY A 31 -17.74 2.59 -4.89
C GLY A 31 -18.80 2.79 -3.80
N ASN A 32 -19.19 4.05 -3.61
CA ASN A 32 -20.17 4.44 -2.59
C ASN A 32 -21.59 3.98 -2.92
N SER A 33 -21.97 4.04 -4.18
CA SER A 33 -23.32 3.71 -4.66
C SER A 33 -23.35 2.48 -5.56
N ASN A 34 -22.21 2.07 -6.10
CA ASN A 34 -22.05 0.93 -6.99
C ASN A 34 -20.93 0.01 -6.52
N PRO A 35 -21.26 -1.14 -5.89
CA PRO A 35 -20.26 -2.07 -5.36
C PRO A 35 -19.40 -2.73 -6.45
N SER A 36 -19.79 -2.63 -7.73
CA SER A 36 -18.97 -3.10 -8.87
C SER A 36 -17.88 -2.11 -9.27
N ALA A 37 -17.91 -0.89 -8.75
CA ALA A 37 -16.85 0.11 -8.91
C ALA A 37 -15.72 -0.21 -7.93
N THR A 38 -14.72 -0.98 -8.38
CA THR A 38 -13.65 -1.47 -7.51
C THR A 38 -12.27 -1.17 -8.07
N ALA A 39 -11.34 -0.86 -7.18
CA ALA A 39 -9.92 -0.70 -7.49
C ALA A 39 -9.06 -1.17 -6.32
N THR A 40 -7.77 -1.34 -6.55
CA THR A 40 -6.79 -1.60 -5.50
C THR A 40 -5.76 -0.47 -5.47
N LEU A 41 -5.58 0.14 -4.32
CA LEU A 41 -4.46 1.02 -4.02
C LEU A 41 -3.33 0.20 -3.43
N ASN A 42 -2.15 0.24 -4.05
CA ASN A 42 -0.93 -0.28 -3.45
C ASN A 42 0.00 0.88 -3.10
N ILE A 43 0.37 1.02 -1.83
CA ILE A 43 1.39 1.97 -1.40
C ILE A 43 2.74 1.26 -1.47
N ILE A 44 3.49 1.55 -2.54
CA ILE A 44 4.76 0.90 -2.85
C ILE A 44 5.87 1.44 -1.95
N SER A 45 5.86 2.75 -1.69
CA SER A 45 6.84 3.41 -0.84
C SER A 45 6.27 4.67 -0.22
N LEU A 46 6.52 4.88 1.05
CA LEU A 46 6.20 6.09 1.79
C LEU A 46 7.43 6.52 2.60
N SER A 47 7.85 7.76 2.41
CA SER A 47 8.91 8.42 3.18
C SER A 47 8.49 9.86 3.51
N ASN A 48 9.29 10.59 4.30
CA ASN A 48 8.95 11.95 4.72
C ASN A 48 8.67 12.91 3.56
N ASN A 49 9.30 12.69 2.39
CA ASN A 49 9.21 13.60 1.24
C ASN A 49 8.78 12.92 -0.06
N LYS A 50 8.43 11.63 -0.03
CA LYS A 50 8.09 10.88 -1.26
C LYS A 50 7.01 9.85 -0.97
N LEU A 51 6.02 9.80 -1.87
CA LEU A 51 4.97 8.78 -1.90
C LEU A 51 4.98 8.12 -3.29
N VAL A 52 5.03 6.79 -3.32
CA VAL A 52 4.89 6.00 -4.56
C VAL A 52 3.70 5.09 -4.38
N ILE A 53 2.72 5.21 -5.28
CA ILE A 53 1.51 4.38 -5.28
C ILE A 53 1.29 3.73 -6.63
N SER A 54 0.56 2.63 -6.64
CA SER A 54 -0.06 2.07 -7.84
C SER A 54 -1.57 1.94 -7.62
N ILE A 55 -2.34 2.33 -8.61
CA ILE A 55 -3.79 2.10 -8.64
C ILE A 55 -4.07 1.07 -9.73
N THR A 56 -4.71 -0.02 -9.35
CA THR A 56 -5.16 -1.08 -10.26
C THR A 56 -6.68 -1.03 -10.35
N ASN A 57 -7.21 -0.85 -11.55
CA ASN A 57 -8.65 -0.89 -11.79
C ASN A 57 -9.12 -2.35 -11.87
N THR A 58 -9.95 -2.76 -10.94
CA THR A 58 -10.55 -4.10 -10.90
C THR A 58 -12.02 -4.11 -11.29
N SER A 59 -12.58 -2.92 -11.63
CA SER A 59 -13.96 -2.77 -12.10
C SER A 59 -14.12 -3.08 -13.59
N ALA A 60 -15.38 -3.21 -14.02
CA ALA A 60 -15.73 -3.25 -15.45
C ALA A 60 -15.72 -1.86 -16.12
N GLY A 61 -15.67 -0.78 -15.33
CA GLY A 61 -15.58 0.60 -15.81
C GLY A 61 -14.15 1.09 -15.93
N VAL A 62 -13.99 2.41 -15.90
CA VAL A 62 -12.72 3.11 -16.06
C VAL A 62 -12.48 4.00 -14.85
N VAL A 63 -11.27 3.98 -14.28
CA VAL A 63 -10.83 4.97 -13.30
C VAL A 63 -10.41 6.22 -14.05
N THR A 64 -11.19 7.29 -13.93
CA THR A 64 -10.97 8.57 -14.63
C THR A 64 -10.32 9.63 -13.76
N GLY A 65 -10.18 9.38 -12.47
CA GLY A 65 -9.52 10.28 -11.55
C GLY A 65 -9.32 9.64 -10.18
N PHE A 66 -8.37 10.14 -9.45
CA PHE A 66 -8.22 9.87 -8.03
C PHE A 66 -7.58 11.08 -7.35
N GLY A 67 -7.85 11.26 -6.09
CA GLY A 67 -7.32 12.38 -5.32
C GLY A 67 -7.28 12.07 -3.84
N PHE A 68 -6.57 12.91 -3.11
CA PHE A 68 -6.34 12.74 -1.69
C PHE A 68 -6.75 13.99 -0.89
N ALA A 69 -7.41 13.77 0.21
CA ALA A 69 -7.69 14.79 1.22
C ALA A 69 -6.60 14.75 2.31
N LEU A 70 -5.39 15.21 1.98
CA LEU A 70 -4.22 15.24 2.86
C LEU A 70 -3.88 16.69 3.22
N ASN A 71 -4.26 17.12 4.41
CA ASN A 71 -3.98 18.49 4.87
C ASN A 71 -2.47 18.73 5.04
N GLY A 72 -1.98 19.85 4.46
CA GLY A 72 -0.60 20.31 4.66
C GLY A 72 0.48 19.54 3.90
N ALA A 73 0.13 18.64 2.99
CA ALA A 73 1.10 17.78 2.32
C ALA A 73 1.94 18.51 1.23
N ASN A 74 1.48 19.64 0.69
CA ASN A 74 2.16 20.40 -0.37
C ASN A 74 2.74 19.49 -1.47
N VAL A 75 1.87 18.76 -2.16
CA VAL A 75 2.25 17.68 -3.06
C VAL A 75 2.47 18.16 -4.47
N SER A 76 3.45 17.58 -5.15
CA SER A 76 3.70 17.71 -6.59
C SER A 76 3.87 16.34 -7.22
N LEU A 77 3.43 16.19 -8.47
CA LEU A 77 3.66 14.97 -9.24
C LEU A 77 5.09 14.97 -9.80
N VAL A 78 5.84 13.90 -9.53
CA VAL A 78 7.19 13.67 -10.05
C VAL A 78 7.15 12.85 -11.34
N SER A 79 6.38 11.77 -11.34
CA SER A 79 6.24 10.89 -12.50
C SER A 79 4.94 10.11 -12.46
N ALA A 80 4.45 9.76 -13.65
CA ALA A 80 3.38 8.80 -13.84
C ALA A 80 3.81 7.78 -14.88
N SER A 81 3.57 6.50 -14.61
CA SER A 81 3.76 5.43 -15.58
C SER A 81 2.53 4.53 -15.58
N SER A 82 2.06 4.16 -16.75
CA SER A 82 0.83 3.40 -16.92
C SER A 82 1.01 2.26 -17.92
N GLN A 83 0.21 1.24 -17.76
CA GLN A 83 0.06 0.15 -18.74
C GLN A 83 -1.44 -0.05 -19.02
N PRO A 84 -1.91 0.14 -20.23
CA PRO A 84 -1.21 0.64 -21.42
C PRO A 84 -0.89 2.14 -21.37
N SER A 85 0.05 2.59 -22.21
CA SER A 85 0.64 3.94 -22.22
C SER A 85 -0.29 5.07 -22.68
N ASN A 86 -1.54 4.79 -23.02
CA ASN A 86 -2.53 5.78 -23.48
C ASN A 86 -3.27 6.51 -22.35
N GLN A 87 -2.90 6.25 -21.10
CA GLN A 87 -3.51 6.92 -19.95
C GLN A 87 -2.94 8.34 -19.82
N ASN A 88 -3.82 9.33 -19.73
CA ASN A 88 -3.43 10.73 -19.63
C ASN A 88 -4.05 11.36 -18.39
N PHE A 89 -3.27 11.43 -17.31
CA PHE A 89 -3.67 12.07 -16.06
C PHE A 89 -3.00 13.42 -15.90
N VAL A 90 -3.79 14.43 -15.62
CA VAL A 90 -3.33 15.79 -15.30
C VAL A 90 -3.36 15.95 -13.78
N PHE A 91 -2.24 16.40 -13.23
CA PHE A 91 -2.15 16.76 -11.81
C PHE A 91 -2.79 18.13 -11.57
N SER A 92 -3.62 18.23 -10.54
CA SER A 92 -4.28 19.47 -10.15
C SER A 92 -4.42 19.57 -8.63
N THR A 93 -4.25 20.78 -8.11
CA THR A 93 -4.53 21.13 -6.70
C THR A 93 -5.85 21.90 -6.56
N ASN A 94 -6.54 22.18 -7.65
CA ASN A 94 -7.85 22.87 -7.67
C ASN A 94 -8.86 22.06 -8.49
N VAL A 95 -9.34 20.99 -7.91
CA VAL A 95 -10.21 20.01 -8.58
C VAL A 95 -11.68 20.03 -8.12
N GLY A 96 -12.04 21.04 -7.33
CA GLY A 96 -13.36 21.12 -6.73
C GLY A 96 -13.61 20.06 -5.65
N ASN A 97 -14.87 19.90 -5.30
CA ASN A 97 -15.29 18.99 -4.25
C ASN A 97 -15.60 17.59 -4.79
N VAL A 98 -15.45 16.58 -3.94
CA VAL A 98 -15.80 15.20 -4.27
C VAL A 98 -17.32 15.02 -4.24
N PRO A 99 -17.98 14.66 -5.35
CA PRO A 99 -19.39 14.32 -5.35
C PRO A 99 -19.69 13.17 -4.37
N GLN A 100 -20.89 13.15 -3.81
CA GLN A 100 -21.38 12.08 -2.91
C GLN A 100 -20.72 12.02 -1.53
N PHE A 101 -19.66 12.80 -1.24
CA PHE A 101 -18.93 12.78 0.03
C PHE A 101 -18.97 14.13 0.75
N ASN A 102 -20.17 14.71 0.93
CA ASN A 102 -20.39 16.00 1.62
C ASN A 102 -19.43 17.10 1.14
N ASN A 103 -19.11 17.10 -0.15
CA ASN A 103 -18.16 18.02 -0.76
C ASN A 103 -16.75 17.97 -0.11
N ALA A 104 -16.24 16.79 0.21
CA ALA A 104 -14.88 16.63 0.71
C ALA A 104 -13.89 17.35 -0.20
N ALA A 105 -13.06 18.20 0.38
CA ALA A 105 -12.05 18.95 -0.34
C ALA A 105 -10.81 18.10 -0.55
N LEU A 106 -10.38 17.94 -1.81
CA LEU A 106 -9.14 17.28 -2.14
C LEU A 106 -7.96 18.26 -2.05
N SER A 107 -6.88 17.83 -1.44
CA SER A 107 -5.63 18.60 -1.41
C SER A 107 -4.94 18.57 -2.78
N PHE A 108 -5.08 17.46 -3.50
CA PHE A 108 -4.64 17.28 -4.88
C PHE A 108 -5.33 16.09 -5.52
N ALA A 109 -5.38 16.07 -6.83
CA ALA A 109 -5.88 14.93 -7.60
C ALA A 109 -5.14 14.76 -8.94
N LEU A 110 -5.24 13.57 -9.49
CA LEU A 110 -4.96 13.27 -10.89
C LEU A 110 -6.28 12.94 -11.57
N VAL A 111 -6.57 13.65 -12.65
CA VAL A 111 -7.83 13.55 -13.39
C VAL A 111 -7.54 13.46 -14.88
N THR A 112 -8.39 12.75 -15.62
CA THR A 112 -8.29 12.65 -17.08
C THR A 112 -8.95 13.83 -17.81
N HIS A 113 -9.54 14.76 -17.06
CA HIS A 113 -10.12 16.00 -17.58
C HIS A 113 -9.74 17.15 -16.63
N GLU A 114 -9.10 18.18 -17.18
CA GLU A 114 -8.54 19.28 -16.39
C GLU A 114 -9.61 20.03 -15.59
N GLY A 115 -9.27 20.34 -14.33
CA GLY A 115 -10.04 21.24 -13.47
C GLY A 115 -11.28 20.65 -12.80
N ASN A 116 -11.62 19.35 -12.99
CA ASN A 116 -12.85 18.81 -12.40
C ASN A 116 -12.72 17.32 -12.02
N PHE A 117 -12.75 17.03 -10.72
CA PHE A 117 -12.77 15.65 -10.23
C PHE A 117 -14.06 14.89 -10.62
N ALA A 118 -15.19 15.58 -10.71
CA ALA A 118 -16.46 14.97 -11.11
C ALA A 118 -16.51 14.65 -12.62
N GLY A 119 -15.72 15.36 -13.44
CA GLY A 119 -15.54 15.09 -14.85
C GLY A 119 -14.63 13.88 -15.11
N GLY A 120 -14.34 13.64 -16.36
CA GLY A 120 -13.39 12.61 -16.75
C GLY A 120 -13.54 12.23 -18.22
N THR A 121 -12.45 11.77 -18.80
CA THR A 121 -12.42 11.21 -20.15
C THR A 121 -12.14 9.72 -20.07
N PRO A 122 -13.15 8.84 -20.16
CA PRO A 122 -12.97 7.41 -19.95
C PRO A 122 -11.88 6.76 -20.82
N ARG A 123 -11.71 7.26 -22.06
CA ARG A 123 -10.66 6.75 -22.96
C ARG A 123 -9.23 6.98 -22.48
N SER A 124 -9.02 7.97 -21.59
CA SER A 124 -7.71 8.37 -21.07
C SER A 124 -7.45 7.89 -19.64
N GLY A 125 -8.38 7.14 -19.05
CA GLY A 125 -8.28 6.62 -17.68
C GLY A 125 -7.63 5.23 -17.60
N ILE A 126 -7.54 4.70 -16.38
CA ILE A 126 -7.11 3.32 -16.13
C ILE A 126 -8.26 2.39 -16.55
N GLN A 127 -8.06 1.67 -17.64
CA GLN A 127 -9.08 0.85 -18.27
C GLN A 127 -9.48 -0.34 -17.39
N ALA A 128 -10.63 -0.95 -17.70
CA ALA A 128 -11.10 -2.19 -17.10
C ALA A 128 -10.11 -3.36 -17.24
N GLY A 129 -10.28 -4.40 -16.44
CA GLY A 129 -9.55 -5.64 -16.61
C GLY A 129 -8.19 -5.66 -15.90
N ALA A 130 -8.12 -5.17 -14.67
CA ALA A 130 -6.92 -5.18 -13.83
C ALA A 130 -5.72 -4.44 -14.43
N THR A 131 -5.97 -3.43 -15.25
CA THR A 131 -4.91 -2.50 -15.70
C THR A 131 -4.50 -1.58 -14.55
N SER A 132 -3.24 -1.15 -14.54
CA SER A 132 -2.68 -0.37 -13.45
C SER A 132 -1.88 0.84 -13.93
N ALA A 133 -1.76 1.84 -13.04
CA ALA A 133 -0.86 2.96 -13.21
C ALA A 133 -0.12 3.25 -11.91
N THR A 134 1.16 3.62 -12.03
CA THR A 134 2.02 3.96 -10.91
C THR A 134 2.34 5.44 -10.93
N PHE A 135 2.27 6.08 -9.77
CA PHE A 135 2.48 7.51 -9.60
C PHE A 135 3.48 7.76 -8.47
N THR A 136 4.38 8.70 -8.73
CA THR A 136 5.37 9.16 -7.75
C THR A 136 5.09 10.63 -7.43
N PHE A 137 4.94 10.92 -6.16
CA PHE A 137 4.72 12.27 -5.64
C PHE A 137 5.89 12.68 -4.76
N SER A 138 6.22 13.97 -4.80
CA SER A 138 7.01 14.64 -3.77
C SER A 138 6.10 15.54 -2.94
N GLY A 139 6.38 15.63 -1.63
CA GLY A 139 5.57 16.45 -0.71
C GLY A 139 5.97 16.21 0.73
N ASN A 140 5.26 16.81 1.67
CA ASN A 140 5.47 16.57 3.09
C ASN A 140 4.54 15.45 3.59
N PHE A 141 5.08 14.24 3.72
CA PHE A 141 4.39 13.06 4.25
C PHE A 141 4.89 12.67 5.65
N SER A 142 5.64 13.57 6.32
CA SER A 142 6.22 13.30 7.63
C SER A 142 5.14 12.99 8.66
N GLY A 143 5.32 11.90 9.40
CA GLY A 143 4.39 11.43 10.41
C GLY A 143 3.11 10.77 9.87
N MET A 144 2.94 10.64 8.54
CA MET A 144 1.81 9.95 7.94
C MET A 144 2.07 8.45 7.85
N THR A 145 1.07 7.65 8.18
CA THR A 145 1.07 6.20 7.96
C THR A 145 0.47 5.83 6.61
N GLN A 146 0.79 4.65 6.08
CA GLN A 146 0.17 4.14 4.85
C GLN A 146 -1.35 4.07 4.97
N GLN A 147 -1.88 3.68 6.13
CA GLN A 147 -3.32 3.65 6.40
C GLN A 147 -3.95 5.05 6.33
N GLN A 148 -3.32 6.08 6.90
CA GLN A 148 -3.83 7.45 6.81
C GLN A 148 -3.85 7.96 5.36
N ILE A 149 -2.81 7.67 4.57
CA ILE A 149 -2.78 7.97 3.15
C ILE A 149 -3.92 7.24 2.41
N ALA A 150 -4.10 5.95 2.67
CA ALA A 150 -5.15 5.15 2.04
C ALA A 150 -6.55 5.67 2.37
N MET A 151 -6.84 5.98 3.63
CA MET A 151 -8.14 6.52 4.07
C MET A 151 -8.46 7.91 3.50
N ALA A 152 -7.45 8.66 3.07
CA ALA A 152 -7.62 9.96 2.43
C ALA A 152 -7.90 9.86 0.92
N LEU A 153 -7.88 8.67 0.33
CA LEU A 153 -8.07 8.43 -1.11
C LEU A 153 -9.53 8.44 -1.51
N TYR A 154 -9.80 9.12 -2.61
CA TYR A 154 -11.04 9.07 -3.39
C TYR A 154 -10.72 8.68 -4.82
N VAL A 155 -11.49 7.73 -5.38
CA VAL A 155 -11.30 7.23 -6.76
C VAL A 155 -12.57 7.45 -7.55
N ARG A 156 -12.47 8.08 -8.72
CA ARG A 156 -13.57 8.32 -9.63
C ARG A 156 -13.65 7.21 -10.68
N PHE A 157 -14.80 6.57 -10.74
CA PHE A 157 -15.16 5.56 -11.74
C PHE A 157 -16.19 6.12 -12.72
N GLN A 158 -16.04 5.76 -13.99
CA GLN A 158 -16.98 6.07 -15.06
C GLN A 158 -17.15 4.88 -16.01
N ALA A 159 -18.14 4.97 -16.90
CA ALA A 159 -18.44 3.92 -17.86
C ALA A 159 -18.66 2.53 -17.21
N LEU A 160 -19.26 2.51 -16.00
CA LEU A 160 -19.67 1.28 -15.34
C LEU A 160 -20.83 0.64 -16.12
N SER A 161 -20.86 -0.67 -16.20
CA SER A 161 -21.91 -1.43 -16.91
C SER A 161 -23.25 -1.46 -16.17
N SER A 162 -23.27 -1.05 -14.89
CA SER A 162 -24.43 -1.04 -14.01
C SER A 162 -24.82 0.39 -13.62
N ASN A 163 -26.07 0.60 -13.21
CA ASN A 163 -26.55 1.89 -12.74
C ASN A 163 -26.26 2.08 -11.24
N PRO A 164 -25.68 3.22 -10.80
CA PRO A 164 -25.20 4.34 -11.62
C PRO A 164 -23.97 3.95 -12.45
N ASN A 165 -23.90 4.49 -13.69
CA ASN A 165 -22.79 4.25 -14.60
C ASN A 165 -21.51 5.03 -14.26
N SER A 166 -21.55 5.80 -13.18
CA SER A 166 -20.39 6.51 -12.62
C SER A 166 -20.52 6.59 -11.10
N ASP A 167 -19.39 6.49 -10.40
CA ASP A 167 -19.35 6.49 -8.95
C ASP A 167 -18.03 7.07 -8.41
N VAL A 168 -18.00 7.35 -7.11
CA VAL A 168 -16.79 7.65 -6.37
C VAL A 168 -16.62 6.59 -5.29
N GLY A 169 -15.46 5.99 -5.23
CA GLY A 169 -15.10 5.01 -4.20
C GLY A 169 -14.07 5.54 -3.22
N THR A 170 -14.08 4.94 -2.05
CA THR A 170 -13.10 5.16 -1.00
C THR A 170 -12.50 3.82 -0.57
N VAL A 171 -11.39 3.91 0.17
CA VAL A 171 -10.79 2.71 0.73
C VAL A 171 -11.70 2.14 1.82
N ASN A 172 -12.12 0.90 1.63
CA ASN A 172 -12.74 0.12 2.69
C ASN A 172 -11.60 -0.55 3.48
N CYS A 173 -11.22 0.07 4.61
CA CYS A 173 -10.22 -0.49 5.50
C CYS A 173 -10.89 -1.41 6.53
N PRO A 174 -10.84 -2.74 6.37
CA PRO A 174 -10.95 -3.60 7.53
C PRO A 174 -9.76 -3.26 8.46
N PRO A 175 -9.93 -3.33 9.79
CA PRO A 175 -8.81 -3.13 10.70
C PRO A 175 -7.67 -4.07 10.29
N PRO A 176 -6.41 -3.62 10.30
CA PRO A 176 -5.28 -4.45 9.92
C PRO A 176 -5.33 -5.72 10.78
N SER A 177 -5.51 -6.87 10.16
CA SER A 177 -5.32 -8.14 10.85
C SER A 177 -3.86 -8.17 11.25
N ALA A 178 -3.59 -8.23 12.55
CA ALA A 178 -2.24 -8.37 13.07
C ALA A 178 -1.69 -9.71 12.58
N VAL A 179 -1.04 -9.70 11.43
CA VAL A 179 -0.30 -10.85 10.93
C VAL A 179 1.01 -10.86 11.70
N PRO A 180 1.29 -11.88 12.51
CA PRO A 180 2.59 -12.01 13.18
C PRO A 180 3.67 -11.92 12.11
N GLU A 181 4.57 -10.97 12.25
CA GLU A 181 5.65 -10.76 11.29
C GLU A 181 6.47 -12.04 11.14
N PRO A 182 6.86 -12.44 9.92
CA PRO A 182 7.66 -13.65 9.70
C PRO A 182 8.92 -13.73 10.55
N THR A 183 9.51 -12.55 10.86
CA THR A 183 10.66 -12.40 11.77
C THR A 183 10.32 -12.75 13.21
N THR A 184 9.12 -12.42 13.70
CA THR A 184 8.67 -12.77 15.06
C THR A 184 8.49 -14.29 15.19
N MET A 185 7.91 -14.93 14.18
CA MET A 185 7.77 -16.39 14.15
C MET A 185 9.13 -17.10 14.06
N LEU A 186 10.05 -16.56 13.25
CA LEU A 186 11.41 -17.09 13.15
C LEU A 186 12.20 -16.93 14.46
N LEU A 187 12.08 -15.74 15.10
CA LEU A 187 12.74 -15.47 16.38
C LEU A 187 12.17 -16.37 17.49
N LEU A 188 10.85 -16.54 17.55
CA LEU A 188 10.21 -17.45 18.50
C LEU A 188 10.64 -18.89 18.25
N GLY A 189 10.66 -19.35 17.00
CA GLY A 189 11.10 -20.71 16.64
C GLY A 189 12.57 -20.97 16.97
N THR A 190 13.47 -20.05 16.65
CA THR A 190 14.91 -20.17 16.96
C THR A 190 15.17 -20.03 18.45
N GLY A 191 14.45 -19.17 19.17
CA GLY A 191 14.53 -19.04 20.61
C GLY A 191 14.13 -20.33 21.34
N LEU A 192 13.01 -20.94 20.96
CA LEU A 192 12.55 -22.23 21.51
C LEU A 192 13.51 -23.37 21.22
N ALA A 193 14.06 -23.45 20.01
CA ALA A 193 15.06 -24.46 19.64
C ALA A 193 16.35 -24.31 20.47
N GLY A 194 16.79 -23.06 20.72
CA GLY A 194 17.93 -22.75 21.58
C GLY A 194 17.73 -23.20 23.03
N VAL A 195 16.57 -22.91 23.61
CA VAL A 195 16.23 -23.34 24.98
C VAL A 195 16.18 -24.86 25.08
N ALA A 196 15.53 -25.54 24.13
CA ALA A 196 15.45 -27.00 24.11
C ALA A 196 16.83 -27.66 24.03
N GLY A 197 17.74 -27.11 23.21
CA GLY A 197 19.14 -27.55 23.10
C GLY A 197 19.92 -27.39 24.41
N ALA A 198 19.76 -26.25 25.10
CA ALA A 198 20.42 -25.98 26.39
C ALA A 198 19.95 -26.92 27.50
N VAL A 199 18.65 -27.20 27.56
CA VAL A 199 18.07 -28.15 28.54
C VAL A 199 18.60 -29.57 28.32
N LYS A 200 18.64 -30.02 27.05
CA LYS A 200 19.16 -31.35 26.69
C LYS A 200 20.63 -31.52 27.08
N LYS A 201 21.44 -30.47 26.90
CA LYS A 201 22.88 -30.48 27.30
C LYS A 201 23.08 -30.58 28.81
N ARG A 202 22.26 -29.86 29.60
CA ARG A 202 22.30 -29.92 31.07
C ARG A 202 21.93 -31.30 31.63
N ARG A 203 20.94 -31.97 31.02
CA ARG A 203 20.57 -33.34 31.43
C ARG A 203 21.67 -34.38 31.18
N LYS A 204 22.41 -34.28 30.08
CA LYS A 204 23.54 -35.16 29.78
C LYS A 204 24.69 -35.01 30.78
N MET A 205 25.00 -33.77 31.20
CA MET A 205 26.09 -33.54 32.17
C MET A 205 25.79 -34.06 33.58
N LYS A 206 24.50 -34.12 34.00
CA LYS A 206 24.11 -34.69 35.29
C LYS A 206 24.15 -36.23 35.34
N GLY A 207 24.13 -36.89 34.18
CA GLY A 207 24.22 -38.37 34.10
C GLY A 207 25.64 -38.94 34.24
N TYR A 208 26.68 -38.14 34.04
CA TYR A 208 28.09 -38.60 34.08
C TYR A 208 28.76 -38.45 35.46
N GLY A 209 28.07 -37.93 36.46
CA GLY A 209 28.62 -37.70 37.81
C GLY A 209 28.16 -38.69 38.87
N ARG A 210 27.66 -39.88 38.50
CA ARG A 210 27.27 -40.96 39.41
C ARG A 210 27.86 -42.29 38.92
N SER A 211 29.14 -42.49 39.15
CA SER A 211 29.80 -43.79 39.21
C SER A 211 30.97 -43.69 40.18
#